data_739b89bdce8235caeb68e6e66502ef7b
#
_entry.id   739b89bdce8235caeb68e6e66502ef7b
#
_cell.length_a   1.000
_cell.length_b   1.000
_cell.length_c   1.000
_cell.angle_alpha   90.00
_cell.angle_beta   90.00
_cell.angle_gamma   90.00
#
_symmetry.space_group_name_H-M   'P 1'
#
loop_
_entity.id
_entity.type
_entity.pdbx_description
1 polymer ?
#
loop_
_entity_poly.entity_id
_entity_poly.type
_entity_poly.pdbx_seq_one_letter_code
_entity_poly.pdbx_strand_id
1 'polypeptide(L)'
;GYEYSTAYMLENAYYILTPTRTVSPKKVEEFEKFVASIGAVPLILDYKKHDFSVGSISHLPTVIASTLVNLVKNLDDSDETLRTIAAGGFKDITRVASSDPTMWENICVANRNQILELIDTYVKALQQTRNTIAESHPEEIKEFFSSAKEYRDSFNISHRGPIRPVYQLFCDLIDEAGGIATIATILASNNISIKNIGIIHNREFQQGVLQVEFYEADAYDHAVELLRKYHYTVYEK
;
A
#
# COMPACT_ATOMS: atom_id res chain seq x y z
N GLY A 1 10.61 -9.75 13.96
CA GLY A 1 11.01 -10.11 15.31
C GLY A 1 11.72 -8.95 16.01
N TYR A 2 12.24 -9.16 17.19
CA TYR A 2 12.87 -8.11 18.03
C TYR A 2 13.95 -7.29 17.29
N GLU A 3 14.74 -7.94 16.44
CA GLU A 3 15.79 -7.29 15.63
C GLU A 3 15.27 -6.21 14.68
N TYR A 4 13.98 -6.24 14.35
CA TYR A 4 13.32 -5.28 13.45
C TYR A 4 12.40 -4.31 14.20
N SER A 5 12.39 -4.34 15.54
CA SER A 5 11.57 -3.44 16.33
C SER A 5 12.22 -2.06 16.44
N THR A 6 11.41 -1.02 16.33
CA THR A 6 11.81 0.37 16.53
C THR A 6 10.85 1.06 17.48
N ALA A 7 11.30 2.10 18.16
CA ALA A 7 10.44 2.90 19.06
C ALA A 7 9.24 3.54 18.33
N TYR A 8 9.35 3.74 17.02
CA TYR A 8 8.36 4.42 16.19
C TYR A 8 7.50 3.47 15.37
N MET A 9 7.59 2.15 15.61
CA MET A 9 6.89 1.13 14.81
C MET A 9 5.38 1.33 14.77
N LEU A 10 4.79 1.82 15.85
CA LEU A 10 3.36 2.05 15.98
C LEU A 10 2.95 3.51 15.70
N GLU A 11 3.90 4.41 15.49
CA GLU A 11 3.60 5.82 15.26
C GLU A 11 2.72 6.00 14.01
N ASN A 12 1.57 6.66 14.18
CA ASN A 12 0.55 6.86 13.15
C ASN A 12 -0.07 5.57 12.55
N ALA A 13 0.18 4.41 13.15
CA ALA A 13 -0.50 3.19 12.76
C ALA A 13 -1.89 3.11 13.40
N TYR A 14 -2.87 2.61 12.66
CA TYR A 14 -4.16 2.27 13.28
C TYR A 14 -3.98 1.07 14.21
N TYR A 15 -4.38 1.25 15.47
CA TYR A 15 -4.41 0.19 16.46
C TYR A 15 -5.88 -0.17 16.73
N ILE A 16 -6.31 -1.32 16.21
CA ILE A 16 -7.71 -1.72 16.29
C ILE A 16 -7.99 -2.41 17.62
N LEU A 17 -9.00 -1.90 18.32
CA LEU A 17 -9.50 -2.44 19.57
C LEU A 17 -10.86 -3.12 19.32
N THR A 18 -10.95 -4.39 19.68
CA THR A 18 -12.20 -5.18 19.57
C THR A 18 -12.63 -5.64 20.98
N PRO A 19 -13.18 -4.74 21.82
CA PRO A 19 -13.50 -5.07 23.19
C PRO A 19 -14.60 -6.12 23.27
N THR A 20 -14.42 -7.09 24.17
CA THR A 20 -15.45 -8.07 24.48
C THR A 20 -16.56 -7.46 25.33
N ARG A 21 -17.73 -8.11 25.38
CA ARG A 21 -18.90 -7.64 26.18
C ARG A 21 -18.62 -7.58 27.69
N THR A 22 -17.59 -8.26 28.16
CA THR A 22 -17.22 -8.34 29.60
C THR A 22 -16.26 -7.20 30.00
N VAL A 23 -15.68 -6.47 29.05
CA VAL A 23 -14.78 -5.35 29.32
C VAL A 23 -15.60 -4.09 29.57
N SER A 24 -15.35 -3.42 30.73
CA SER A 24 -16.07 -2.19 31.05
C SER A 24 -15.64 -1.04 30.11
N PRO A 25 -16.56 -0.11 29.79
CA PRO A 25 -16.23 1.05 28.96
C PRO A 25 -15.04 1.87 29.48
N LYS A 26 -14.92 2.00 30.79
CA LYS A 26 -13.80 2.69 31.43
C LYS A 26 -12.44 2.07 31.10
N LYS A 27 -12.35 0.73 31.10
CA LYS A 27 -11.10 0.05 30.70
C LYS A 27 -10.78 0.21 29.22
N VAL A 28 -11.79 0.26 28.37
CA VAL A 28 -11.61 0.54 26.95
C VAL A 28 -11.04 1.93 26.76
N GLU A 29 -11.61 2.95 27.40
CA GLU A 29 -11.13 4.32 27.36
C GLU A 29 -9.70 4.49 27.92
N GLU A 30 -9.38 3.81 29.03
CA GLU A 30 -8.04 3.80 29.61
C GLU A 30 -7.02 3.21 28.61
N PHE A 31 -7.37 2.12 27.95
CA PHE A 31 -6.50 1.47 26.98
C PHE A 31 -6.39 2.26 25.66
N GLU A 32 -7.46 2.91 25.23
CA GLU A 32 -7.45 3.84 24.09
C GLU A 32 -6.45 4.99 24.33
N LYS A 33 -6.48 5.60 25.52
CA LYS A 33 -5.50 6.63 25.92
C LYS A 33 -4.07 6.11 25.93
N PHE A 34 -3.87 4.88 26.39
CA PHE A 34 -2.56 4.24 26.36
C PHE A 34 -2.07 4.06 24.92
N VAL A 35 -2.93 3.52 24.03
CA VAL A 35 -2.60 3.37 22.61
C VAL A 35 -2.24 4.70 21.95
N ALA A 36 -3.01 5.76 22.24
CA ALA A 36 -2.68 7.11 21.76
C ALA A 36 -1.34 7.62 22.30
N SER A 37 -0.99 7.31 23.57
CA SER A 37 0.26 7.76 24.18
C SER A 37 1.53 7.16 23.58
N ILE A 38 1.42 6.03 22.88
CA ILE A 38 2.54 5.41 22.15
C ILE A 38 2.58 5.83 20.67
N GLY A 39 1.82 6.88 20.29
CA GLY A 39 1.81 7.44 18.95
C GLY A 39 0.91 6.70 17.94
N ALA A 40 0.18 5.66 18.36
CA ALA A 40 -0.76 4.95 17.50
C ALA A 40 -2.13 5.64 17.46
N VAL A 41 -2.91 5.36 16.43
CA VAL A 41 -4.29 5.86 16.25
C VAL A 41 -5.27 4.77 16.67
N PRO A 42 -5.92 4.86 17.84
CA PRO A 42 -6.87 3.85 18.27
C PRO A 42 -8.13 3.88 17.40
N LEU A 43 -8.60 2.70 17.02
CA LEU A 43 -9.84 2.50 16.29
C LEU A 43 -10.67 1.41 16.97
N ILE A 44 -11.80 1.78 17.54
CA ILE A 44 -12.69 0.81 18.22
C ILE A 44 -13.67 0.25 17.18
N LEU A 45 -13.65 -1.07 17.02
CA LEU A 45 -14.55 -1.78 16.12
C LEU A 45 -15.23 -2.94 16.88
N ASP A 46 -16.47 -3.26 16.49
CA ASP A 46 -17.06 -4.55 16.81
C ASP A 46 -16.27 -5.66 16.09
N TYR A 47 -16.10 -6.81 16.76
CA TYR A 47 -15.29 -7.90 16.24
C TYR A 47 -15.79 -8.44 14.89
N LYS A 48 -17.12 -8.45 14.64
CA LYS A 48 -17.67 -8.88 13.35
C LYS A 48 -17.29 -7.92 12.23
N LYS A 49 -17.37 -6.60 12.52
CA LYS A 49 -16.95 -5.56 11.58
C LYS A 49 -15.45 -5.63 11.33
N HIS A 50 -14.66 -5.90 12.38
CA HIS A 50 -13.22 -6.13 12.25
C HIS A 50 -12.93 -7.31 11.31
N ASP A 51 -13.51 -8.49 11.60
CA ASP A 51 -13.24 -9.73 10.87
C ASP A 51 -13.68 -9.63 9.40
N PHE A 52 -14.83 -8.99 9.15
CA PHE A 52 -15.27 -8.68 7.79
C PHE A 52 -14.32 -7.70 7.07
N SER A 53 -13.92 -6.62 7.74
CA SER A 53 -13.03 -5.61 7.14
C SER A 53 -11.66 -6.21 6.80
N VAL A 54 -11.03 -6.92 7.74
CA VAL A 54 -9.73 -7.56 7.52
C VAL A 54 -9.86 -8.68 6.48
N GLY A 55 -10.97 -9.42 6.51
CA GLY A 55 -11.32 -10.39 5.48
C GLY A 55 -11.31 -9.78 4.08
N SER A 56 -11.94 -8.61 3.93
CA SER A 56 -12.12 -7.94 2.64
C SER A 56 -10.82 -7.34 2.08
N ILE A 57 -10.01 -6.69 2.92
CA ILE A 57 -8.85 -5.90 2.45
C ILE A 57 -7.50 -6.62 2.61
N SER A 58 -7.46 -7.75 3.30
CA SER A 58 -6.25 -8.53 3.54
C SER A 58 -6.39 -10.00 3.16
N HIS A 59 -7.39 -10.71 3.75
CA HIS A 59 -7.47 -12.16 3.59
C HIS A 59 -7.90 -12.54 2.17
N LEU A 60 -8.98 -11.98 1.66
CA LEU A 60 -9.44 -12.24 0.28
C LEU A 60 -8.38 -11.88 -0.78
N PRO A 61 -7.73 -10.70 -0.74
CA PRO A 61 -6.66 -10.38 -1.68
C PRO A 61 -5.53 -11.40 -1.70
N THR A 62 -5.13 -11.92 -0.54
CA THR A 62 -4.06 -12.93 -0.47
C THR A 62 -4.52 -14.29 -1.02
N VAL A 63 -5.76 -14.69 -0.75
CA VAL A 63 -6.35 -15.91 -1.34
C VAL A 63 -6.42 -15.79 -2.86
N ILE A 64 -6.83 -14.63 -3.38
CA ILE A 64 -6.88 -14.37 -4.83
C ILE A 64 -5.47 -14.43 -5.43
N ALA A 65 -4.49 -13.76 -4.84
CA ALA A 65 -3.10 -13.77 -5.30
C ALA A 65 -2.52 -15.19 -5.34
N SER A 66 -2.74 -15.97 -4.28
CA SER A 66 -2.28 -17.36 -4.19
C SER A 66 -2.98 -18.26 -5.21
N THR A 67 -4.27 -18.05 -5.42
CA THR A 67 -5.07 -18.78 -6.42
C THR A 67 -4.58 -18.45 -7.83
N LEU A 68 -4.30 -17.17 -8.12
CA LEU A 68 -3.78 -16.73 -9.41
C LEU A 68 -2.39 -17.32 -9.70
N VAL A 69 -1.49 -17.35 -8.71
CA VAL A 69 -0.16 -17.99 -8.85
C VAL A 69 -0.31 -19.47 -9.15
N ASN A 70 -1.18 -20.20 -8.42
CA ASN A 70 -1.39 -21.62 -8.63
C ASN A 70 -2.05 -21.89 -10.00
N LEU A 71 -2.97 -21.01 -10.43
CA LEU A 71 -3.56 -21.11 -11.77
C LEU A 71 -2.49 -20.98 -12.86
N VAL A 72 -1.66 -19.94 -12.80
CA VAL A 72 -0.58 -19.73 -13.79
C VAL A 72 0.41 -20.89 -13.77
N LYS A 73 0.81 -21.37 -12.58
CA LYS A 73 1.67 -22.55 -12.44
C LYS A 73 1.10 -23.79 -13.14
N ASN A 74 -0.23 -23.98 -13.04
CA ASN A 74 -0.88 -25.16 -13.64
C ASN A 74 -1.14 -25.02 -15.16
N LEU A 75 -1.11 -23.79 -15.67
CA LEU A 75 -1.26 -23.47 -17.09
C LEU A 75 0.09 -23.39 -17.82
N ASP A 76 1.20 -23.33 -17.09
CA ASP A 76 2.53 -23.24 -17.68
C ASP A 76 2.92 -24.57 -18.35
N ASP A 77 3.70 -24.46 -19.40
CA ASP A 77 4.17 -25.59 -20.17
C ASP A 77 5.59 -26.05 -19.75
N SER A 78 6.11 -27.08 -20.44
CA SER A 78 7.48 -27.58 -20.18
C SER A 78 8.57 -26.57 -20.47
N ASP A 79 8.29 -25.54 -21.26
CA ASP A 79 9.25 -24.50 -21.64
C ASP A 79 9.23 -23.32 -20.64
N GLU A 80 8.41 -23.41 -19.59
CA GLU A 80 8.23 -22.38 -18.55
C GLU A 80 7.94 -20.98 -19.15
N THR A 81 7.15 -20.95 -20.22
CA THR A 81 6.86 -19.71 -20.97
C THR A 81 6.20 -18.66 -20.09
N LEU A 82 5.14 -19.01 -19.33
CA LEU A 82 4.44 -18.06 -18.48
C LEU A 82 5.32 -17.53 -17.36
N ARG A 83 6.14 -18.40 -16.77
CA ARG A 83 7.12 -18.03 -15.74
C ARG A 83 8.17 -17.06 -16.29
N THR A 84 8.65 -17.30 -17.51
CA THR A 84 9.70 -16.50 -18.16
C THR A 84 9.20 -15.10 -18.48
N ILE A 85 7.96 -14.96 -18.98
CA ILE A 85 7.40 -13.66 -19.38
C ILE A 85 6.69 -12.92 -18.23
N ALA A 86 6.60 -13.54 -17.02
CA ALA A 86 5.99 -12.90 -15.86
C ALA A 86 6.73 -11.60 -15.48
N ALA A 87 6.13 -10.47 -15.82
CA ALA A 87 6.69 -9.14 -15.63
C ALA A 87 6.16 -8.46 -14.33
N GLY A 88 6.53 -7.18 -14.13
CA GLY A 88 6.24 -6.40 -12.94
C GLY A 88 4.78 -6.48 -12.47
N GLY A 89 3.81 -6.29 -13.36
CA GLY A 89 2.40 -6.30 -12.99
C GLY A 89 1.95 -7.61 -12.33
N PHE A 90 2.38 -8.77 -12.86
CA PHE A 90 2.06 -10.07 -12.23
C PHE A 90 2.78 -10.23 -10.88
N LYS A 91 4.06 -9.84 -10.80
CA LYS A 91 4.86 -9.93 -9.57
C LYS A 91 4.30 -9.02 -8.48
N ASP A 92 3.86 -7.82 -8.83
CA ASP A 92 3.31 -6.86 -7.88
C ASP A 92 1.99 -7.34 -7.28
N ILE A 93 1.05 -7.79 -8.12
CA ILE A 93 -0.27 -8.25 -7.65
C ILE A 93 -0.17 -9.57 -6.86
N THR A 94 0.82 -10.39 -7.16
CA THR A 94 1.01 -11.69 -6.50
C THR A 94 2.04 -11.69 -5.37
N ARG A 95 2.67 -10.56 -5.07
CA ARG A 95 3.71 -10.45 -4.03
C ARG A 95 3.30 -11.04 -2.69
N VAL A 96 2.05 -10.85 -2.30
CA VAL A 96 1.52 -11.36 -1.02
C VAL A 96 1.39 -12.87 -0.97
N ALA A 97 1.39 -13.57 -2.11
CA ALA A 97 1.37 -15.03 -2.16
C ALA A 97 2.66 -15.70 -1.67
N SER A 98 3.75 -14.92 -1.46
CA SER A 98 5.02 -15.40 -0.89
C SER A 98 5.04 -15.35 0.65
N SER A 99 3.91 -15.13 1.29
CA SER A 99 3.79 -15.10 2.75
C SER A 99 3.86 -16.50 3.36
N ASP A 100 4.09 -16.57 4.68
CA ASP A 100 4.23 -17.83 5.42
C ASP A 100 2.96 -18.69 5.37
N PRO A 101 3.02 -19.94 4.90
CA PRO A 101 1.84 -20.80 4.74
C PRO A 101 1.17 -21.19 6.05
N THR A 102 1.94 -21.36 7.13
CA THR A 102 1.41 -21.75 8.46
C THR A 102 0.60 -20.60 9.06
N MET A 103 1.10 -19.37 8.88
CA MET A 103 0.35 -18.17 9.28
C MET A 103 -0.99 -18.11 8.54
N TRP A 104 -0.99 -18.35 7.23
CA TRP A 104 -2.21 -18.29 6.41
C TRP A 104 -3.19 -19.43 6.67
N GLU A 105 -2.70 -20.62 7.00
CA GLU A 105 -3.54 -21.71 7.51
C GLU A 105 -4.34 -21.25 8.73
N ASN A 106 -3.66 -20.69 9.74
CA ASN A 106 -4.31 -20.20 10.95
C ASN A 106 -5.32 -19.08 10.68
N ILE A 107 -4.99 -18.14 9.80
CA ILE A 107 -5.89 -17.04 9.40
C ILE A 107 -7.15 -17.61 8.72
N CYS A 108 -6.98 -18.52 7.78
CA CYS A 108 -8.11 -19.12 7.06
C CYS A 108 -9.03 -19.93 7.99
N VAL A 109 -8.47 -20.60 8.99
CA VAL A 109 -9.26 -21.33 10.00
C VAL A 109 -9.99 -20.36 10.93
N ALA A 110 -9.29 -19.33 11.43
CA ALA A 110 -9.84 -18.38 12.40
C ALA A 110 -10.96 -17.50 11.81
N ASN A 111 -10.80 -17.02 10.57
CA ASN A 111 -11.78 -16.14 9.90
C ASN A 111 -12.56 -16.87 8.76
N ARG A 112 -12.71 -18.17 8.88
CA ARG A 112 -13.25 -19.04 7.83
C ARG A 112 -14.57 -18.55 7.24
N ASN A 113 -15.53 -18.21 8.08
CA ASN A 113 -16.89 -17.90 7.62
C ASN A 113 -16.91 -16.62 6.78
N GLN A 114 -16.19 -15.58 7.21
CA GLN A 114 -16.09 -14.32 6.48
C GLN A 114 -15.33 -14.52 5.15
N ILE A 115 -14.25 -15.30 5.17
CA ILE A 115 -13.46 -15.59 3.96
C ILE A 115 -14.31 -16.33 2.93
N LEU A 116 -15.10 -17.32 3.32
CA LEU A 116 -15.98 -18.05 2.40
C LEU A 116 -17.05 -17.14 1.79
N GLU A 117 -17.73 -16.32 2.59
CA GLU A 117 -18.72 -15.35 2.10
C GLU A 117 -18.11 -14.34 1.11
N LEU A 118 -16.89 -13.86 1.40
CA LEU A 118 -16.17 -12.94 0.54
C LEU A 118 -15.70 -13.59 -0.75
N ILE A 119 -15.26 -14.84 -0.72
CA ILE A 119 -14.91 -15.62 -1.91
C ILE A 119 -16.16 -15.78 -2.80
N ASP A 120 -17.30 -16.18 -2.24
CA ASP A 120 -18.55 -16.34 -3.00
C ASP A 120 -18.97 -15.00 -3.65
N THR A 121 -18.82 -13.91 -2.93
CA THR A 121 -19.10 -12.57 -3.45
C THR A 121 -18.15 -12.20 -4.58
N TYR A 122 -16.86 -12.48 -4.43
CA TYR A 122 -15.85 -12.22 -5.46
C TYR A 122 -16.08 -13.08 -6.72
N VAL A 123 -16.43 -14.35 -6.56
CA VAL A 123 -16.76 -15.23 -7.69
C VAL A 123 -17.95 -14.70 -8.48
N LYS A 124 -18.99 -14.19 -7.82
CA LYS A 124 -20.13 -13.54 -8.48
C LYS A 124 -19.70 -12.29 -9.25
N ALA A 125 -18.88 -11.43 -8.64
CA ALA A 125 -18.35 -10.23 -9.29
C ALA A 125 -17.49 -10.60 -10.52
N LEU A 126 -16.63 -11.62 -10.41
CA LEU A 126 -15.81 -12.10 -11.51
C LEU A 126 -16.65 -12.66 -12.66
N GLN A 127 -17.75 -13.35 -12.34
CA GLN A 127 -18.69 -13.84 -13.34
C GLN A 127 -19.40 -12.69 -14.09
N GLN A 128 -19.76 -11.62 -13.39
CA GLN A 128 -20.31 -10.40 -14.01
C GLN A 128 -19.27 -9.75 -14.95
N THR A 129 -18.04 -9.56 -14.47
CA THR A 129 -16.94 -9.03 -15.30
C THR A 129 -16.71 -9.87 -16.53
N ARG A 130 -16.73 -11.21 -16.40
CA ARG A 130 -16.63 -12.13 -17.56
C ARG A 130 -17.75 -11.89 -18.58
N ASN A 131 -18.98 -11.69 -18.13
CA ASN A 131 -20.12 -11.42 -19.02
C ASN A 131 -19.96 -10.06 -19.74
N THR A 132 -19.60 -9.00 -19.01
CA THR A 132 -19.31 -7.69 -19.61
C THR A 132 -18.25 -7.77 -20.71
N ILE A 133 -17.18 -8.55 -20.48
CA ILE A 133 -16.14 -8.76 -21.49
C ILE A 133 -16.67 -9.60 -22.68
N ALA A 134 -17.47 -10.65 -22.41
CA ALA A 134 -18.02 -11.51 -23.44
C ALA A 134 -19.01 -10.79 -24.38
N GLU A 135 -19.79 -9.86 -23.85
CA GLU A 135 -20.76 -9.05 -24.61
C GLU A 135 -20.05 -7.93 -25.40
N SER A 136 -18.77 -7.68 -25.11
CA SER A 136 -17.90 -6.76 -25.86
C SER A 136 -18.47 -5.33 -26.00
N HIS A 137 -19.12 -4.82 -24.95
CA HIS A 137 -19.59 -3.45 -24.89
C HIS A 137 -18.46 -2.51 -24.43
N PRO A 138 -17.83 -1.74 -25.33
CA PRO A 138 -16.63 -0.97 -24.99
C PRO A 138 -16.85 0.02 -23.83
N GLU A 139 -18.02 0.66 -23.77
CA GLU A 139 -18.32 1.65 -22.72
C GLU A 139 -18.47 1.01 -21.33
N GLU A 140 -19.08 -0.16 -21.25
CA GLU A 140 -19.22 -0.90 -19.99
C GLU A 140 -17.86 -1.44 -19.50
N ILE A 141 -17.03 -1.91 -20.42
CA ILE A 141 -15.66 -2.35 -20.08
C ILE A 141 -14.85 -1.15 -19.57
N LYS A 142 -14.93 -0.01 -20.23
CA LYS A 142 -14.26 1.22 -19.82
C LYS A 142 -14.72 1.69 -18.44
N GLU A 143 -16.03 1.69 -18.21
CA GLU A 143 -16.62 2.08 -16.92
C GLU A 143 -16.15 1.17 -15.79
N PHE A 144 -16.10 -0.14 -16.00
CA PHE A 144 -15.57 -1.10 -15.02
C PHE A 144 -14.16 -0.73 -14.56
N PHE A 145 -13.25 -0.42 -15.50
CA PHE A 145 -11.88 -0.03 -15.15
C PHE A 145 -11.79 1.39 -14.57
N SER A 146 -12.60 2.34 -15.08
CA SER A 146 -12.62 3.71 -14.58
C SER A 146 -13.07 3.78 -13.12
N SER A 147 -14.16 3.10 -12.77
CA SER A 147 -14.67 3.03 -11.40
C SER A 147 -13.64 2.42 -10.43
N ALA A 148 -12.96 1.35 -10.85
CA ALA A 148 -11.90 0.74 -10.05
C ALA A 148 -10.71 1.69 -9.87
N LYS A 149 -10.31 2.40 -10.93
CA LYS A 149 -9.24 3.40 -10.87
C LYS A 149 -9.59 4.53 -9.92
N GLU A 150 -10.76 5.14 -10.05
CA GLU A 150 -11.22 6.23 -9.21
C GLU A 150 -11.23 5.84 -7.73
N TYR A 151 -11.77 4.67 -7.41
CA TYR A 151 -11.77 4.17 -6.03
C TYR A 151 -10.35 3.90 -5.52
N ARG A 152 -9.48 3.29 -6.33
CA ARG A 152 -8.08 3.05 -5.98
C ARG A 152 -7.31 4.35 -5.76
N ASP A 153 -7.53 5.34 -6.62
CA ASP A 153 -6.88 6.66 -6.51
C ASP A 153 -7.38 7.43 -5.27
N SER A 154 -8.63 7.20 -4.83
CA SER A 154 -9.15 7.79 -3.59
C SER A 154 -8.45 7.29 -2.31
N PHE A 155 -7.72 6.17 -2.36
CA PHE A 155 -6.87 5.74 -1.25
C PHE A 155 -5.63 6.61 -1.08
N ASN A 156 -5.36 7.49 -2.02
CA ASN A 156 -4.22 8.37 -1.94
C ASN A 156 -4.44 9.45 -0.87
N ILE A 157 -3.62 9.40 0.15
CA ILE A 157 -3.04 10.53 0.88
C ILE A 157 -3.81 11.00 2.10
N SER A 158 -5.15 10.95 2.16
CA SER A 158 -5.85 11.65 3.26
C SER A 158 -6.28 10.78 4.45
N HIS A 159 -6.10 9.46 4.39
CA HIS A 159 -6.64 8.53 5.41
C HIS A 159 -5.64 7.58 6.07
N ARG A 160 -4.38 7.84 5.96
CA ARG A 160 -3.49 7.35 7.01
C ARG A 160 -3.71 8.28 8.19
N GLY A 161 -4.28 7.87 9.31
CA GLY A 161 -4.56 8.59 10.56
C GLY A 161 -4.20 10.08 10.60
N PRO A 162 -4.10 10.76 11.72
CA PRO A 162 -3.59 12.12 11.78
C PRO A 162 -2.09 12.16 11.44
N ILE A 163 -1.77 11.72 10.21
CA ILE A 163 -0.45 11.80 9.63
C ILE A 163 -0.17 13.28 9.46
N ARG A 164 0.94 13.72 10.03
CA ARG A 164 1.58 14.95 9.60
C ARG A 164 1.64 14.93 8.09
N PRO A 165 1.29 16.03 7.42
CA PRO A 165 1.36 16.10 5.96
C PRO A 165 2.72 15.54 5.51
N VAL A 166 2.70 14.62 4.55
CA VAL A 166 3.94 14.10 3.98
C VAL A 166 4.36 15.10 2.93
N TYR A 167 5.38 15.86 3.24
CA TYR A 167 5.95 16.83 2.32
C TYR A 167 6.84 16.09 1.34
N GLN A 168 6.36 15.87 0.11
CA GLN A 168 7.07 15.12 -0.93
C GLN A 168 7.33 16.01 -2.15
N LEU A 169 8.55 16.03 -2.61
CA LEU A 169 8.90 16.55 -3.92
C LEU A 169 9.35 15.41 -4.84
N PHE A 170 9.18 15.66 -6.11
CA PHE A 170 9.66 14.79 -7.17
C PHE A 170 10.59 15.60 -8.06
N CYS A 171 11.75 15.05 -8.42
CA CYS A 171 12.63 15.71 -9.35
C CYS A 171 13.21 14.72 -10.36
N ASP A 172 13.48 15.22 -11.56
CA ASP A 172 14.16 14.43 -12.58
C ASP A 172 15.57 14.09 -12.11
N LEU A 173 15.92 12.81 -12.22
CA LEU A 173 17.27 12.33 -11.98
C LEU A 173 17.90 11.98 -13.33
N ILE A 174 18.99 12.66 -13.68
CA ILE A 174 19.82 12.20 -14.78
C ILE A 174 20.41 10.84 -14.37
N ASP A 175 20.21 9.82 -15.20
CA ASP A 175 20.68 8.47 -14.93
C ASP A 175 22.21 8.37 -15.09
N GLU A 176 22.90 8.99 -14.14
CA GLU A 176 24.37 8.96 -14.03
C GLU A 176 24.82 8.60 -12.63
N ALA A 177 26.01 8.03 -12.55
CA ALA A 177 26.61 7.65 -11.27
C ALA A 177 26.76 8.87 -10.35
N GLY A 178 26.14 8.83 -9.16
CA GLY A 178 26.25 9.90 -8.16
C GLY A 178 25.07 10.90 -8.14
N GLY A 179 24.08 10.79 -9.03
CA GLY A 179 22.94 11.73 -9.08
C GLY A 179 22.19 11.85 -7.74
N ILE A 180 21.87 10.74 -7.10
CA ILE A 180 21.25 10.73 -5.75
C ILE A 180 22.17 11.38 -4.71
N ALA A 181 23.46 11.03 -4.74
CA ALA A 181 24.43 11.56 -3.79
C ALA A 181 24.58 13.09 -3.93
N THR A 182 24.55 13.60 -5.14
CA THR A 182 24.59 15.05 -5.42
C THR A 182 23.40 15.76 -4.79
N ILE A 183 22.17 15.28 -5.03
CA ILE A 183 20.96 15.89 -4.46
C ILE A 183 20.97 15.79 -2.93
N ALA A 184 21.31 14.63 -2.37
CA ALA A 184 21.41 14.46 -0.93
C ALA A 184 22.47 15.40 -0.32
N THR A 185 23.60 15.62 -0.98
CA THR A 185 24.64 16.54 -0.53
C THR A 185 24.19 18.00 -0.59
N ILE A 186 23.49 18.40 -1.65
CA ILE A 186 22.92 19.75 -1.78
C ILE A 186 21.96 20.03 -0.61
N LEU A 187 21.05 19.12 -0.33
CA LEU A 187 20.09 19.25 0.76
C LEU A 187 20.78 19.27 2.13
N ALA A 188 21.71 18.34 2.39
CA ALA A 188 22.45 18.24 3.65
C ALA A 188 23.32 19.48 3.91
N SER A 189 23.99 20.03 2.89
CA SER A 189 24.83 21.23 3.01
C SER A 189 24.03 22.51 3.32
N ASN A 190 22.72 22.47 3.12
CA ASN A 190 21.79 23.55 3.47
C ASN A 190 20.93 23.22 4.71
N ASN A 191 21.36 22.26 5.53
CA ASN A 191 20.68 21.82 6.76
C ASN A 191 19.24 21.32 6.55
N ILE A 192 18.92 20.78 5.36
CA ILE A 192 17.63 20.21 5.05
C ILE A 192 17.70 18.71 5.34
N SER A 193 16.92 18.25 6.34
CA SER A 193 16.84 16.85 6.72
C SER A 193 15.90 16.08 5.79
N ILE A 194 16.40 14.99 5.23
CA ILE A 194 15.61 14.06 4.39
C ILE A 194 14.99 13.01 5.30
N LYS A 195 13.68 12.81 5.18
CA LYS A 195 12.95 11.73 5.87
C LYS A 195 13.06 10.41 5.12
N ASN A 196 12.89 10.47 3.80
CA ASN A 196 13.00 9.33 2.90
C ASN A 196 13.44 9.80 1.52
N ILE A 197 14.17 8.94 0.79
CA ILE A 197 14.61 9.19 -0.57
C ILE A 197 14.53 7.89 -1.37
N GLY A 198 13.96 7.94 -2.56
CA GLY A 198 13.81 6.76 -3.41
C GLY A 198 13.60 7.11 -4.87
N ILE A 199 13.92 6.18 -5.76
CA ILE A 199 13.62 6.30 -7.19
C ILE A 199 12.28 5.66 -7.47
N ILE A 200 11.39 6.39 -8.13
CA ILE A 200 10.12 5.88 -8.63
C ILE A 200 10.26 5.72 -10.14
N HIS A 201 10.08 4.48 -10.61
CA HIS A 201 9.92 4.21 -12.02
C HIS A 201 8.47 4.46 -12.43
N ASN A 202 8.20 5.66 -12.93
CA ASN A 202 6.92 5.95 -13.55
C ASN A 202 7.06 5.71 -15.06
N ARG A 203 6.20 4.84 -15.62
CA ARG A 203 6.19 4.53 -17.07
C ARG A 203 5.87 5.75 -17.96
N GLU A 204 5.35 6.82 -17.37
CA GLU A 204 5.03 8.07 -18.07
C GLU A 204 6.28 8.94 -18.31
N PHE A 205 7.36 8.75 -17.54
CA PHE A 205 8.61 9.48 -17.68
C PHE A 205 9.72 8.49 -18.07
N GLN A 206 10.39 8.74 -19.20
CA GLN A 206 11.46 7.90 -19.74
C GLN A 206 12.74 7.92 -18.86
N GLN A 207 12.81 8.79 -17.87
CA GLN A 207 13.93 8.94 -16.92
C GLN A 207 13.42 8.64 -15.51
N GLY A 208 14.29 8.11 -14.63
CA GLY A 208 13.95 7.87 -13.24
C GLY A 208 13.59 9.16 -12.52
N VAL A 209 12.49 9.15 -11.78
CA VAL A 209 12.08 10.28 -10.94
C VAL A 209 12.50 10.00 -9.50
N LEU A 210 13.27 10.91 -8.92
CA LEU A 210 13.65 10.88 -7.52
C LEU A 210 12.52 11.44 -6.68
N GLN A 211 12.04 10.66 -5.73
CA GLN A 211 11.12 11.11 -4.67
C GLN A 211 11.93 11.42 -3.42
N VAL A 212 11.71 12.59 -2.84
CA VAL A 212 12.28 12.99 -1.55
C VAL A 212 11.17 13.41 -0.61
N GLU A 213 11.18 12.85 0.61
CA GLU A 213 10.21 13.18 1.67
C GLU A 213 10.89 13.97 2.78
N PHE A 214 10.15 14.94 3.34
CA PHE A 214 10.62 15.82 4.43
C PHE A 214 9.73 15.67 5.66
N TYR A 215 10.25 16.05 6.83
CA TYR A 215 9.52 16.05 8.10
C TYR A 215 8.60 17.25 8.26
N GLU A 216 8.94 18.41 7.65
CA GLU A 216 8.32 19.71 7.87
C GLU A 216 8.08 20.46 6.56
N ALA A 217 7.06 21.34 6.54
CA ALA A 217 6.72 22.18 5.39
C ALA A 217 7.89 23.09 4.98
N ASP A 218 8.48 23.75 5.95
CA ASP A 218 9.57 24.70 5.71
C ASP A 218 10.77 24.01 5.04
N ALA A 219 11.07 22.76 5.43
CA ALA A 219 12.13 21.98 4.81
C ALA A 219 11.80 21.61 3.35
N TYR A 220 10.54 21.32 3.07
CA TYR A 220 10.05 21.07 1.71
C TYR A 220 10.14 22.32 0.83
N ASP A 221 9.60 23.45 1.29
CA ASP A 221 9.63 24.71 0.54
C ASP A 221 11.07 25.15 0.22
N HIS A 222 11.96 25.08 1.21
CA HIS A 222 13.38 25.35 1.03
C HIS A 222 14.04 24.39 0.03
N ALA A 223 13.69 23.09 0.08
CA ALA A 223 14.24 22.09 -0.84
C ALA A 223 13.81 22.36 -2.29
N VAL A 224 12.53 22.73 -2.51
CA VAL A 224 12.01 23.09 -3.83
C VAL A 224 12.76 24.27 -4.42
N GLU A 225 12.90 25.37 -3.67
CA GLU A 225 13.62 26.55 -4.11
C GLU A 225 15.10 26.24 -4.42
N LEU A 226 15.73 25.49 -3.52
CA LEU A 226 17.15 25.14 -3.64
C LEU A 226 17.41 24.26 -4.86
N LEU A 227 16.65 23.21 -5.09
CA LEU A 227 16.84 22.32 -6.22
C LEU A 227 16.57 23.03 -7.55
N ARG A 228 15.56 23.90 -7.61
CA ARG A 228 15.33 24.78 -8.79
C ARG A 228 16.52 25.70 -9.08
N LYS A 229 17.14 26.25 -8.02
CA LYS A 229 18.35 27.07 -8.16
C LYS A 229 19.54 26.29 -8.72
N TYR A 230 19.61 25.00 -8.43
CA TYR A 230 20.61 24.08 -9.01
C TYR A 230 20.17 23.48 -10.36
N HIS A 231 19.11 24.04 -10.98
CA HIS A 231 18.59 23.66 -12.29
C HIS A 231 17.98 22.25 -12.36
N TYR A 232 17.54 21.68 -11.24
CA TYR A 232 16.72 20.49 -11.26
C TYR A 232 15.27 20.82 -11.60
N THR A 233 14.66 19.98 -12.43
CA THR A 233 13.21 20.05 -12.67
C THR A 233 12.49 19.45 -11.48
N VAL A 234 11.73 20.25 -10.75
CA VAL A 234 11.00 19.83 -9.56
C VAL A 234 9.51 19.84 -9.85
N TYR A 235 8.85 18.71 -9.59
CA TYR A 235 7.41 18.53 -9.69
C TYR A 235 6.78 18.56 -8.29
N GLU A 236 5.79 19.42 -8.13
CA GLU A 236 4.96 19.53 -6.92
C GLU A 236 3.67 18.74 -7.15
N LYS A 237 3.20 18.05 -6.12
CA LYS A 237 1.97 17.25 -6.22
C LYS A 237 0.90 17.78 -5.28
#